data_0befbe099e3bf0a19eb9fc7aa24527f2
#
_entry.id   0befbe099e3bf0a19eb9fc7aa24527f2
#
_cell.length_a   1.000
_cell.length_b   1.000
_cell.length_c   1.000
_cell.angle_alpha   90.00
_cell.angle_beta   90.00
_cell.angle_gamma   90.00
#
_symmetry.space_group_name_H-M   'P 1'
#
loop_
_entity.id
_entity.type
_entity.pdbx_description
1 polymer ?
#
loop_
_entity_poly.entity_id
_entity_poly.type
_entity_poly.pdbx_seq_one_letter_code
_entity_poly.pdbx_strand_id
1 'polypeptide(L)'
;MPFIPHTEQDVREMLATIGAPSIDALFDEIPASLRIQGLDGIPEGLSEMEIGRLMSERARLDGRPLSFIGAGAYEHHIPSAVWAITTRGEFYSAYTPYQAEASQGTLQLIYEYQTMISSLTGMEVSNASLYDGGSAVAEAALMAVRAHRKSKSLRVIVPSTVNPNYRRVAISTAGNQGLRFETVAYRREDGCIDREALAAYAGQDIAALVIQQPNFFGQLEDVDALTDWAHEKGMLVIAVVNPTSLALLKPPGDWGKTGADICVGEGQPLGVPLSSGGPYFGFMTTRMEYVRSMPGRIVGRTVDLDGKLGYTLTLQAREQHIRRGKATSNICTNQGLLMTAATIYMTLIGQQGLSKVAAVSMQRSGELVEALTQVKGVRAAFNGSRFHEAVLLLDRPASAVLRELETQGILGGFDLSGDYPELGSALLVCATETKTAGDIARYAAALGAAVQKVRAA
;
A
#
# COMPACT_ATOMS: atom_id res chain seq x y z
N MET A 1 -24.95 31.49 6.02
CA MET A 1 -24.09 30.29 6.13
C MET A 1 -23.50 30.24 7.53
N PRO A 2 -23.55 29.13 8.27
CA PRO A 2 -23.19 29.10 9.69
C PRO A 2 -21.70 29.32 9.98
N PHE A 3 -20.84 29.26 8.96
CA PHE A 3 -19.37 29.43 9.12
C PHE A 3 -18.84 30.76 8.58
N ILE A 4 -19.71 31.69 8.19
CA ILE A 4 -19.33 33.06 7.80
C ILE A 4 -19.69 33.98 8.95
N PRO A 5 -18.70 34.43 9.76
CA PRO A 5 -19.00 35.21 10.98
C PRO A 5 -19.32 36.67 10.69
N HIS A 6 -19.07 37.19 9.48
CA HIS A 6 -19.21 38.60 9.14
C HIS A 6 -20.65 38.92 8.71
N THR A 7 -21.22 39.97 9.28
CA THR A 7 -22.48 40.54 8.81
C THR A 7 -22.24 41.42 7.56
N GLU A 8 -23.35 41.80 6.89
CA GLU A 8 -23.25 42.75 5.78
C GLU A 8 -22.66 44.11 6.20
N GLN A 9 -22.86 44.51 7.42
CA GLN A 9 -22.27 45.74 7.97
C GLN A 9 -20.78 45.59 8.12
N ASP A 10 -20.30 44.47 8.68
CA ASP A 10 -18.86 44.18 8.79
C ASP A 10 -18.18 44.18 7.41
N VAL A 11 -18.82 43.59 6.39
CA VAL A 11 -18.33 43.61 5.01
C VAL A 11 -18.22 45.04 4.48
N ARG A 12 -19.25 45.88 4.67
CA ARG A 12 -19.20 47.29 4.25
C ARG A 12 -18.09 48.08 4.95
N GLU A 13 -17.90 47.88 6.25
CA GLU A 13 -16.85 48.56 7.03
C GLU A 13 -15.44 48.11 6.55
N MET A 14 -15.23 46.82 6.31
CA MET A 14 -13.99 46.29 5.73
C MET A 14 -13.71 46.87 4.35
N LEU A 15 -14.69 46.87 3.44
CA LEU A 15 -14.55 47.45 2.09
C LEU A 15 -14.24 48.95 2.17
N ALA A 16 -14.89 49.71 3.04
CA ALA A 16 -14.62 51.13 3.26
C ALA A 16 -13.17 51.36 3.77
N THR A 17 -12.71 50.51 4.68
CA THR A 17 -11.35 50.58 5.24
C THR A 17 -10.26 50.38 4.19
N ILE A 18 -10.45 49.42 3.27
CA ILE A 18 -9.51 49.13 2.20
C ILE A 18 -9.72 49.98 0.94
N GLY A 19 -10.80 50.81 0.90
CA GLY A 19 -11.11 51.67 -0.21
C GLY A 19 -11.67 50.96 -1.46
N ALA A 20 -12.24 49.77 -1.30
CA ALA A 20 -12.82 49.00 -2.37
C ALA A 20 -14.35 49.20 -2.44
N PRO A 21 -14.97 49.42 -3.63
CA PRO A 21 -16.40 49.67 -3.76
C PRO A 21 -17.26 48.41 -3.61
N SER A 22 -16.69 47.23 -3.84
CA SER A 22 -17.35 45.95 -3.73
C SER A 22 -16.33 44.81 -3.59
N ILE A 23 -16.79 43.62 -3.18
CA ILE A 23 -15.97 42.40 -3.19
C ILE A 23 -15.48 42.07 -4.61
N ASP A 24 -16.34 42.24 -5.63
CA ASP A 24 -15.99 41.97 -7.03
C ASP A 24 -14.84 42.83 -7.52
N ALA A 25 -14.73 44.09 -7.05
CA ALA A 25 -13.65 45.00 -7.39
C ALA A 25 -12.28 44.51 -6.90
N LEU A 26 -12.23 43.65 -5.88
CA LEU A 26 -11.00 43.03 -5.38
C LEU A 26 -10.39 42.03 -6.38
N PHE A 27 -11.15 41.65 -7.37
CA PHE A 27 -10.73 40.69 -8.43
C PHE A 27 -10.51 41.39 -9.79
N ASP A 28 -10.44 42.73 -9.83
CA ASP A 28 -10.30 43.50 -11.08
C ASP A 28 -8.98 43.22 -11.82
N GLU A 29 -7.96 42.67 -11.16
CA GLU A 29 -6.73 42.17 -11.79
C GLU A 29 -6.98 40.94 -12.69
N ILE A 30 -8.08 40.20 -12.51
CA ILE A 30 -8.46 39.06 -13.36
C ILE A 30 -9.16 39.59 -14.61
N PRO A 31 -8.64 39.37 -15.83
CA PRO A 31 -9.30 39.79 -17.07
C PRO A 31 -10.75 39.31 -17.13
N ALA A 32 -11.66 40.17 -17.55
CA ALA A 32 -13.11 39.85 -17.63
C ALA A 32 -13.39 38.59 -18.45
N SER A 33 -12.60 38.30 -19.50
CA SER A 33 -12.73 37.10 -20.33
C SER A 33 -12.39 35.79 -19.61
N LEU A 34 -11.71 35.86 -18.45
CA LEU A 34 -11.35 34.70 -17.64
C LEU A 34 -12.27 34.55 -16.41
N ARG A 35 -13.15 35.51 -16.14
CA ARG A 35 -14.12 35.45 -15.05
C ARG A 35 -15.29 34.58 -15.45
N ILE A 36 -15.60 33.57 -14.65
CA ILE A 36 -16.82 32.77 -14.82
C ILE A 36 -17.99 33.44 -14.09
N GLN A 37 -19.18 33.39 -14.67
CA GLN A 37 -20.38 34.01 -14.07
C GLN A 37 -21.02 33.14 -12.98
N GLY A 38 -20.65 31.85 -12.91
CA GLY A 38 -21.16 30.86 -11.97
C GLY A 38 -20.48 29.51 -12.13
N LEU A 39 -20.87 28.56 -11.35
CA LEU A 39 -20.40 27.17 -11.43
C LEU A 39 -21.47 26.31 -12.12
N ASP A 40 -21.54 26.44 -13.45
CA ASP A 40 -22.51 25.70 -14.25
C ASP A 40 -22.35 24.20 -14.06
N GLY A 41 -23.47 23.49 -13.87
CA GLY A 41 -23.47 22.04 -13.65
C GLY A 41 -23.14 21.60 -12.21
N ILE A 42 -22.83 22.51 -11.28
CA ILE A 42 -22.73 22.21 -9.87
C ILE A 42 -24.07 22.53 -9.19
N PRO A 43 -24.75 21.55 -8.60
CA PRO A 43 -26.02 21.78 -7.90
C PRO A 43 -25.81 22.65 -6.67
N GLU A 44 -26.88 23.34 -6.25
CA GLU A 44 -26.88 24.07 -4.98
C GLU A 44 -26.65 23.14 -3.78
N GLY A 45 -26.15 23.72 -2.70
CA GLY A 45 -25.92 22.99 -1.46
C GLY A 45 -27.22 22.42 -0.88
N LEU A 46 -27.17 21.17 -0.45
CA LEU A 46 -28.27 20.49 0.22
C LEU A 46 -28.19 20.68 1.74
N SER A 47 -29.32 20.53 2.43
CA SER A 47 -29.35 20.42 3.89
C SER A 47 -28.66 19.11 4.35
N GLU A 48 -28.22 19.06 5.61
CA GLU A 48 -27.61 17.87 6.21
C GLU A 48 -28.48 16.61 6.05
N MET A 49 -29.80 16.76 6.25
CA MET A 49 -30.75 15.67 6.09
C MET A 49 -30.80 15.16 4.63
N GLU A 50 -30.85 16.07 3.66
CA GLU A 50 -30.94 15.73 2.24
C GLU A 50 -29.64 15.09 1.73
N ILE A 51 -28.47 15.65 2.07
CA ILE A 51 -27.19 15.06 1.68
C ILE A 51 -26.97 13.71 2.35
N GLY A 52 -27.37 13.55 3.63
CA GLY A 52 -27.32 12.28 4.34
C GLY A 52 -28.16 11.19 3.66
N ARG A 53 -29.37 11.55 3.19
CA ARG A 53 -30.22 10.64 2.40
C ARG A 53 -29.57 10.27 1.07
N LEU A 54 -29.11 11.27 0.30
CA LEU A 54 -28.45 11.06 -0.99
C LEU A 54 -27.24 10.15 -0.87
N MET A 55 -26.37 10.41 0.11
CA MET A 55 -25.16 9.60 0.32
C MET A 55 -25.48 8.17 0.77
N SER A 56 -26.51 8.02 1.61
CA SER A 56 -26.98 6.68 2.00
C SER A 56 -27.56 5.88 0.84
N GLU A 57 -28.28 6.54 -0.09
CA GLU A 57 -28.78 5.92 -1.31
C GLU A 57 -27.64 5.49 -2.23
N ARG A 58 -26.63 6.34 -2.43
CA ARG A 58 -25.44 6.01 -3.22
C ARG A 58 -24.65 4.83 -2.61
N ALA A 59 -24.45 4.83 -1.29
CA ALA A 59 -23.77 3.75 -0.58
C ALA A 59 -24.48 2.39 -0.72
N ARG A 60 -25.82 2.38 -0.87
CA ARG A 60 -26.57 1.13 -1.13
C ARG A 60 -26.33 0.57 -2.53
N LEU A 61 -25.96 1.41 -3.50
CA LEU A 61 -25.66 0.97 -4.87
C LEU A 61 -24.38 0.15 -4.95
N ASP A 62 -23.42 0.37 -4.04
CA ASP A 62 -22.16 -0.39 -3.99
C ASP A 62 -22.38 -1.86 -3.65
N GLY A 63 -23.47 -2.19 -2.95
CA GLY A 63 -23.79 -3.54 -2.56
C GLY A 63 -22.81 -4.13 -1.55
N ARG A 64 -22.84 -5.46 -1.41
CA ARG A 64 -21.89 -6.25 -0.60
C ARG A 64 -21.53 -7.54 -1.34
N PRO A 65 -20.82 -7.45 -2.44
CA PRO A 65 -20.45 -8.63 -3.21
C PRO A 65 -19.47 -9.50 -2.42
N LEU A 66 -19.53 -10.79 -2.66
CA LEU A 66 -18.52 -11.72 -2.17
C LEU A 66 -17.24 -11.55 -2.99
N SER A 67 -16.17 -11.02 -2.36
CA SER A 67 -14.93 -10.66 -3.06
C SER A 67 -13.84 -11.71 -2.89
N PHE A 68 -13.22 -12.09 -4.00
CA PHE A 68 -11.98 -12.86 -4.11
C PHE A 68 -10.87 -12.07 -4.81
N ILE A 69 -10.98 -10.74 -4.80
CA ILE A 69 -9.94 -9.85 -5.32
C ILE A 69 -8.89 -9.65 -4.25
N GLY A 70 -7.62 -9.69 -4.66
CA GLY A 70 -6.45 -9.31 -3.88
C GLY A 70 -5.68 -8.21 -4.59
N ALA A 71 -4.58 -8.57 -5.27
CA ALA A 71 -3.77 -7.69 -6.12
C ALA A 71 -3.14 -6.49 -5.39
N GLY A 72 -2.87 -6.62 -4.08
CA GLY A 72 -2.19 -5.61 -3.28
C GLY A 72 -3.01 -5.02 -2.13
N ALA A 73 -4.33 -5.28 -2.07
CA ALA A 73 -5.18 -4.95 -0.93
C ALA A 73 -6.04 -6.18 -0.57
N TYR A 74 -6.19 -6.46 0.73
CA TYR A 74 -6.70 -7.73 1.20
C TYR A 74 -7.75 -7.55 2.28
N GLU A 75 -8.88 -8.25 2.13
CA GLU A 75 -9.93 -8.27 3.13
C GLU A 75 -9.53 -9.20 4.28
N HIS A 76 -9.29 -8.64 5.46
CA HIS A 76 -9.05 -9.36 6.70
C HIS A 76 -10.12 -9.01 7.74
N HIS A 77 -10.32 -9.90 8.72
CA HIS A 77 -11.18 -9.59 9.86
C HIS A 77 -10.52 -8.53 10.74
N ILE A 78 -11.24 -7.45 10.97
CA ILE A 78 -10.79 -6.36 11.85
C ILE A 78 -11.63 -6.41 13.13
N PRO A 79 -11.04 -6.70 14.30
CA PRO A 79 -11.74 -6.66 15.58
C PRO A 79 -12.39 -5.29 15.79
N SER A 80 -13.64 -5.27 16.24
CA SER A 80 -14.43 -4.02 16.40
C SER A 80 -13.74 -2.98 17.29
N ALA A 81 -12.96 -3.43 18.28
CA ALA A 81 -12.20 -2.56 19.16
C ALA A 81 -11.15 -1.69 18.44
N VAL A 82 -10.61 -2.14 17.29
CA VAL A 82 -9.60 -1.39 16.52
C VAL A 82 -10.13 -0.01 16.19
N TRP A 83 -11.24 0.06 15.48
CA TRP A 83 -11.80 1.35 15.02
C TRP A 83 -12.57 2.07 16.13
N ALA A 84 -13.14 1.35 17.11
CA ALA A 84 -13.73 1.99 18.28
C ALA A 84 -12.69 2.78 19.11
N ILE A 85 -11.44 2.33 19.15
CA ILE A 85 -10.34 3.03 19.82
C ILE A 85 -9.73 4.07 18.88
N THR A 86 -9.43 3.72 17.62
CA THR A 86 -8.80 4.60 16.65
C THR A 86 -9.57 5.90 16.42
N THR A 87 -10.92 5.86 16.47
CA THR A 87 -11.79 7.03 16.27
C THR A 87 -11.99 7.88 17.52
N ARG A 88 -11.28 7.62 18.61
CA ARG A 88 -11.32 8.49 19.81
C ARG A 88 -10.48 9.74 19.56
N GLY A 89 -10.95 10.88 20.08
CA GLY A 89 -10.29 12.19 19.91
C GLY A 89 -8.82 12.21 20.32
N GLU A 90 -8.43 11.37 21.28
CA GLU A 90 -7.06 11.28 21.78
C GLU A 90 -6.06 10.84 20.69
N PHE A 91 -6.51 10.11 19.66
CA PHE A 91 -5.65 9.57 18.60
C PHE A 91 -5.59 10.42 17.33
N TYR A 92 -6.48 11.40 17.14
CA TYR A 92 -6.48 12.28 15.96
C TYR A 92 -6.56 13.76 16.26
N SER A 93 -6.25 14.17 17.48
CA SER A 93 -6.18 15.58 17.88
C SER A 93 -4.94 16.29 17.38
N ALA A 94 -3.82 15.59 17.13
CA ALA A 94 -2.57 16.15 16.63
C ALA A 94 -2.35 15.78 15.17
N TYR A 95 -2.34 16.79 14.29
CA TYR A 95 -1.99 16.59 12.87
C TYR A 95 -0.56 16.08 12.70
N THR A 96 0.38 16.71 13.38
CA THR A 96 1.79 16.28 13.49
C THR A 96 2.27 16.54 14.91
N PRO A 97 2.88 15.57 15.59
CA PRO A 97 3.32 15.69 16.97
C PRO A 97 4.67 16.43 17.09
N TYR A 98 4.75 17.67 16.59
CA TYR A 98 5.99 18.47 16.65
C TYR A 98 6.36 18.90 18.07
N GLN A 99 5.38 19.27 18.89
CA GLN A 99 5.58 19.64 20.28
C GLN A 99 5.60 18.37 21.13
N ALA A 100 6.79 17.89 21.45
CA ALA A 100 6.96 16.64 22.19
C ALA A 100 6.26 16.70 23.56
N GLU A 101 6.33 17.83 24.26
CA GLU A 101 5.71 18.06 25.57
C GLU A 101 4.19 17.90 25.57
N ALA A 102 3.53 18.20 24.45
CA ALA A 102 2.08 18.10 24.29
C ALA A 102 1.61 16.79 23.63
N SER A 103 2.53 15.99 23.09
CA SER A 103 2.20 14.86 22.19
C SER A 103 2.86 13.54 22.62
N GLN A 104 3.18 13.37 23.91
CA GLN A 104 3.91 12.18 24.39
C GLN A 104 3.17 10.88 24.08
N GLY A 105 1.84 10.83 24.22
CA GLY A 105 1.06 9.64 23.89
C GLY A 105 1.13 9.26 22.41
N THR A 106 0.99 10.24 21.52
CA THR A 106 1.10 10.03 20.07
C THR A 106 2.50 9.60 19.67
N LEU A 107 3.54 10.22 20.25
CA LEU A 107 4.94 9.86 19.99
C LEU A 107 5.25 8.46 20.50
N GLN A 108 4.76 8.08 21.68
CA GLN A 108 4.89 6.72 22.20
C GLN A 108 4.23 5.70 21.26
N LEU A 109 3.00 5.97 20.81
CA LEU A 109 2.29 5.12 19.85
C LEU A 109 3.11 4.90 18.57
N ILE A 110 3.69 5.97 18.00
CA ILE A 110 4.55 5.86 16.82
C ILE A 110 5.78 5.01 17.12
N TYR A 111 6.39 5.18 18.28
CA TYR A 111 7.55 4.38 18.68
C TYR A 111 7.20 2.91 18.83
N GLU A 112 6.04 2.59 19.39
CA GLU A 112 5.53 1.22 19.50
C GLU A 112 5.26 0.61 18.12
N TYR A 113 4.63 1.35 17.21
CA TYR A 113 4.47 0.97 15.81
C TYR A 113 5.82 0.63 15.16
N GLN A 114 6.81 1.54 15.27
CA GLN A 114 8.15 1.33 14.72
C GLN A 114 8.77 0.03 15.27
N THR A 115 8.61 -0.24 16.55
CA THR A 115 9.10 -1.46 17.20
C THR A 115 8.43 -2.71 16.62
N MET A 116 7.10 -2.69 16.45
CA MET A 116 6.34 -3.83 15.92
C MET A 116 6.72 -4.14 14.48
N ILE A 117 6.80 -3.11 13.61
CA ILE A 117 7.16 -3.31 12.21
C ILE A 117 8.63 -3.73 12.06
N SER A 118 9.55 -3.15 12.84
CA SER A 118 10.95 -3.59 12.87
C SER A 118 11.07 -5.06 13.29
N SER A 119 10.34 -5.47 14.33
CA SER A 119 10.33 -6.86 14.79
C SER A 119 9.75 -7.82 13.75
N LEU A 120 8.65 -7.42 13.09
CA LEU A 120 7.99 -8.23 12.06
C LEU A 120 8.86 -8.43 10.82
N THR A 121 9.61 -7.40 10.44
CA THR A 121 10.49 -7.43 9.25
C THR A 121 11.91 -7.94 9.56
N GLY A 122 12.28 -8.11 10.84
CA GLY A 122 13.62 -8.45 11.24
C GLY A 122 14.65 -7.34 10.99
N MET A 123 14.17 -6.08 10.80
CA MET A 123 15.01 -4.93 10.48
C MET A 123 15.25 -4.05 11.72
N GLU A 124 16.28 -3.20 11.68
CA GLU A 124 16.72 -2.43 12.85
C GLU A 124 15.95 -1.14 13.09
N VAL A 125 15.45 -0.51 12.03
CA VAL A 125 14.79 0.82 12.10
C VAL A 125 13.54 0.84 11.22
N SER A 126 12.45 1.40 11.75
CA SER A 126 11.23 1.74 11.01
C SER A 126 10.98 3.25 11.05
N ASN A 127 10.41 3.81 10.00
CA ASN A 127 9.79 5.14 10.03
C ASN A 127 8.36 5.07 10.58
N ALA A 128 7.71 6.25 10.70
CA ALA A 128 6.35 6.38 11.21
C ALA A 128 5.25 6.02 10.18
N SER A 129 5.54 5.54 9.04
CA SER A 129 4.77 5.12 7.85
C SER A 129 5.02 6.00 6.61
N LEU A 130 4.51 5.52 5.49
CA LEU A 130 4.46 6.18 4.18
C LEU A 130 3.01 6.22 3.68
N TYR A 131 2.78 6.74 2.47
CA TYR A 131 1.41 6.92 1.96
C TYR A 131 0.74 5.58 1.59
N ASP A 132 1.45 4.74 0.85
CA ASP A 132 1.01 3.40 0.43
C ASP A 132 2.20 2.53 0.01
N GLY A 133 1.95 1.27 -0.34
CA GLY A 133 2.98 0.35 -0.78
C GLY A 133 3.67 0.76 -2.07
N GLY A 134 2.95 1.37 -3.01
CA GLY A 134 3.52 1.82 -4.29
C GLY A 134 4.50 2.98 -4.09
N SER A 135 4.12 4.00 -3.33
CA SER A 135 5.02 5.11 -2.97
C SER A 135 6.18 4.64 -2.08
N ALA A 136 5.96 3.62 -1.24
CA ALA A 136 7.03 3.03 -0.45
C ALA A 136 8.12 2.37 -1.33
N VAL A 137 7.73 1.69 -2.42
CA VAL A 137 8.70 1.14 -3.40
C VAL A 137 9.46 2.25 -4.11
N ALA A 138 8.78 3.33 -4.52
CA ALA A 138 9.44 4.49 -5.14
C ALA A 138 10.47 5.14 -4.20
N GLU A 139 10.09 5.37 -2.95
CA GLU A 139 10.97 5.94 -1.93
C GLU A 139 12.14 5.01 -1.57
N ALA A 140 11.90 3.68 -1.55
CA ALA A 140 12.97 2.70 -1.35
C ALA A 140 13.99 2.72 -2.48
N ALA A 141 13.55 2.82 -3.74
CA ALA A 141 14.45 2.96 -4.89
C ALA A 141 15.28 4.26 -4.81
N LEU A 142 14.65 5.40 -4.49
CA LEU A 142 15.34 6.67 -4.27
C LEU A 142 16.32 6.58 -3.09
N MET A 143 15.92 5.91 -2.01
CA MET A 143 16.77 5.70 -0.84
C MET A 143 17.97 4.81 -1.18
N ALA A 144 17.76 3.71 -1.90
CA ALA A 144 18.83 2.80 -2.29
C ALA A 144 19.92 3.53 -3.10
N VAL A 145 19.51 4.32 -4.11
CA VAL A 145 20.44 5.12 -4.92
C VAL A 145 21.22 6.12 -4.05
N ARG A 146 20.58 6.79 -3.10
CA ARG A 146 21.24 7.75 -2.20
C ARG A 146 22.18 7.06 -1.19
N ALA A 147 21.80 5.91 -0.70
CA ALA A 147 22.53 5.18 0.34
C ALA A 147 23.71 4.38 -0.20
N HIS A 148 23.68 4.01 -1.48
CA HIS A 148 24.67 3.14 -2.09
C HIS A 148 26.04 3.84 -2.25
N ARG A 149 26.97 3.55 -1.34
CA ARG A 149 28.28 4.23 -1.30
C ARG A 149 29.24 3.80 -2.41
N LYS A 150 29.08 2.59 -2.95
CA LYS A 150 29.99 1.98 -3.92
C LYS A 150 29.54 2.14 -5.37
N SER A 151 28.28 2.50 -5.60
CA SER A 151 27.69 2.75 -6.91
C SER A 151 27.15 4.18 -6.99
N LYS A 152 27.19 4.73 -8.20
CA LYS A 152 26.48 5.97 -8.56
C LYS A 152 25.39 5.73 -9.59
N SER A 153 25.08 4.47 -9.84
CA SER A 153 24.05 4.07 -10.77
C SER A 153 22.67 4.56 -10.33
N LEU A 154 21.90 5.03 -11.28
CA LEU A 154 20.47 5.36 -11.11
C LEU A 154 19.56 4.23 -11.63
N ARG A 155 20.11 3.04 -11.84
CA ARG A 155 19.41 1.87 -12.36
C ARG A 155 18.99 0.95 -11.21
N VAL A 156 17.73 0.55 -11.22
CA VAL A 156 17.13 -0.37 -10.24
C VAL A 156 16.42 -1.49 -10.98
N ILE A 157 16.74 -2.73 -10.67
CA ILE A 157 16.04 -3.89 -11.24
C ILE A 157 14.72 -4.08 -10.48
N VAL A 158 13.61 -4.04 -11.22
CA VAL A 158 12.26 -4.31 -10.70
C VAL A 158 11.64 -5.41 -11.56
N PRO A 159 11.72 -6.67 -11.12
CA PRO A 159 11.19 -7.82 -11.85
C PRO A 159 9.69 -7.68 -12.17
N SER A 160 9.26 -8.35 -13.23
CA SER A 160 7.84 -8.39 -13.61
C SER A 160 6.96 -9.10 -12.56
N THR A 161 7.56 -9.85 -11.64
CA THR A 161 6.89 -10.45 -10.47
C THR A 161 6.51 -9.44 -9.38
N VAL A 162 7.00 -8.18 -9.47
CA VAL A 162 6.57 -7.09 -8.60
C VAL A 162 5.23 -6.53 -9.07
N ASN A 163 4.33 -6.23 -8.13
CA ASN A 163 3.01 -5.67 -8.41
C ASN A 163 3.06 -4.59 -9.50
N PRO A 164 2.29 -4.71 -10.59
CA PRO A 164 2.33 -3.79 -11.72
C PRO A 164 1.99 -2.35 -11.34
N ASN A 165 1.08 -2.15 -10.36
CA ASN A 165 0.79 -0.80 -9.85
C ASN A 165 2.01 -0.21 -9.14
N TYR A 166 2.72 -0.98 -8.33
CA TYR A 166 3.94 -0.50 -7.66
C TYR A 166 5.03 -0.12 -8.68
N ARG A 167 5.18 -0.91 -9.74
CA ARG A 167 6.10 -0.58 -10.85
C ARG A 167 5.72 0.73 -11.53
N ARG A 168 4.42 0.94 -11.85
CA ARG A 168 3.92 2.19 -12.45
C ARG A 168 4.12 3.40 -11.52
N VAL A 169 3.80 3.25 -10.25
CA VAL A 169 4.00 4.31 -9.24
C VAL A 169 5.49 4.66 -9.11
N ALA A 170 6.37 3.66 -9.02
CA ALA A 170 7.81 3.91 -8.91
C ALA A 170 8.35 4.68 -10.13
N ILE A 171 7.95 4.30 -11.35
CA ILE A 171 8.32 5.01 -12.58
C ILE A 171 7.77 6.44 -12.58
N SER A 172 6.50 6.63 -12.24
CA SER A 172 5.85 7.94 -12.22
C SER A 172 6.49 8.88 -11.18
N THR A 173 6.82 8.35 -10.00
CA THR A 173 7.33 9.15 -8.88
C THR A 173 8.82 9.45 -9.01
N ALA A 174 9.64 8.47 -9.39
CA ALA A 174 11.10 8.57 -9.35
C ALA A 174 11.77 8.70 -10.74
N GLY A 175 11.06 8.37 -11.81
CA GLY A 175 11.62 8.43 -13.17
C GLY A 175 12.11 9.83 -13.57
N ASN A 176 11.37 10.88 -13.22
CA ASN A 176 11.75 12.26 -13.49
C ASN A 176 12.96 12.75 -12.67
N GLN A 177 13.36 12.00 -11.65
CA GLN A 177 14.61 12.22 -10.92
C GLN A 177 15.81 11.45 -11.54
N GLY A 178 15.62 10.88 -12.71
CA GLY A 178 16.66 10.19 -13.49
C GLY A 178 16.78 8.70 -13.18
N LEU A 179 15.97 8.12 -12.28
CA LEU A 179 16.00 6.70 -12.02
C LEU A 179 15.48 5.91 -13.24
N ARG A 180 16.15 4.81 -13.53
CA ARG A 180 15.79 3.86 -14.59
C ARG A 180 15.43 2.53 -13.96
N PHE A 181 14.22 2.05 -14.27
CA PHE A 181 13.70 0.79 -13.77
C PHE A 181 13.85 -0.28 -14.86
N GLU A 182 14.67 -1.28 -14.55
CA GLU A 182 14.97 -2.39 -15.46
C GLU A 182 14.06 -3.56 -15.13
N THR A 183 13.36 -4.09 -16.13
CA THR A 183 12.43 -5.20 -15.90
C THR A 183 13.11 -6.53 -16.24
N VAL A 184 13.01 -7.50 -15.32
CA VAL A 184 13.41 -8.89 -15.53
C VAL A 184 12.16 -9.75 -15.63
N ALA A 185 12.15 -10.68 -16.58
CA ALA A 185 11.04 -11.60 -16.78
C ALA A 185 10.90 -12.61 -15.61
N TYR A 186 9.77 -13.31 -15.58
CA TYR A 186 9.53 -14.45 -14.71
C TYR A 186 9.56 -15.77 -15.52
N ARG A 187 9.81 -16.87 -14.82
CA ARG A 187 9.71 -18.21 -15.40
C ARG A 187 8.24 -18.62 -15.50
N ARG A 188 7.85 -19.16 -16.64
CA ARG A 188 6.46 -19.57 -16.90
C ARG A 188 6.02 -20.79 -16.11
N GLU A 189 6.96 -21.60 -15.62
CA GLU A 189 6.70 -22.85 -14.91
C GLU A 189 6.22 -22.59 -13.48
N ASP A 190 6.82 -21.63 -12.79
CA ASP A 190 6.58 -21.39 -11.37
C ASP A 190 6.19 -19.94 -11.04
N GLY A 191 6.24 -19.01 -12.02
CA GLY A 191 5.91 -17.62 -11.80
C GLY A 191 6.92 -16.84 -10.94
N CYS A 192 8.12 -17.36 -10.75
CA CYS A 192 9.20 -16.73 -10.00
C CYS A 192 10.18 -15.99 -10.92
N ILE A 193 11.02 -15.12 -10.35
CA ILE A 193 12.05 -14.37 -11.10
C ILE A 193 12.91 -15.32 -11.94
N ASP A 194 13.05 -14.98 -13.22
CA ASP A 194 13.93 -15.72 -14.13
C ASP A 194 15.40 -15.38 -13.82
N ARG A 195 16.09 -16.35 -13.21
CA ARG A 195 17.49 -16.21 -12.80
C ARG A 195 18.46 -16.13 -13.99
N GLU A 196 18.14 -16.74 -15.12
CA GLU A 196 18.96 -16.64 -16.33
C GLU A 196 18.86 -15.24 -16.92
N ALA A 197 17.64 -14.68 -17.00
CA ALA A 197 17.43 -13.30 -17.40
C ALA A 197 18.09 -12.32 -16.42
N LEU A 198 18.04 -12.60 -15.11
CA LEU A 198 18.68 -11.79 -14.07
C LEU A 198 20.22 -11.85 -14.21
N ALA A 199 20.80 -12.99 -14.56
CA ALA A 199 22.24 -13.15 -14.74
C ALA A 199 22.84 -12.25 -15.85
N ALA A 200 22.02 -11.78 -16.79
CA ALA A 200 22.46 -10.82 -17.82
C ALA A 200 22.89 -9.46 -17.23
N TYR A 201 22.51 -9.16 -16.01
CA TYR A 201 22.93 -7.95 -15.29
C TYR A 201 24.21 -8.15 -14.47
N ALA A 202 24.77 -9.34 -14.43
CA ALA A 202 26.03 -9.59 -13.73
C ALA A 202 27.17 -8.74 -14.33
N GLY A 203 27.88 -8.01 -13.46
CA GLY A 203 28.96 -7.11 -13.88
C GLY A 203 28.52 -5.73 -14.39
N GLN A 204 27.22 -5.45 -14.42
CA GLN A 204 26.70 -4.11 -14.69
C GLN A 204 26.58 -3.31 -13.39
N ASP A 205 26.76 -1.99 -13.46
CA ASP A 205 26.54 -1.09 -12.30
C ASP A 205 25.04 -0.86 -12.11
N ILE A 206 24.47 -1.53 -11.13
CA ILE A 206 23.06 -1.49 -10.74
C ILE A 206 22.98 -1.13 -9.25
N ALA A 207 22.14 -0.17 -8.88
CA ALA A 207 22.01 0.28 -7.50
C ALA A 207 21.29 -0.74 -6.60
N ALA A 208 20.20 -1.34 -7.08
CA ALA A 208 19.42 -2.26 -6.26
C ALA A 208 18.63 -3.28 -7.11
N LEU A 209 18.32 -4.42 -6.46
CA LEU A 209 17.32 -5.40 -6.89
C LEU A 209 16.11 -5.35 -5.97
N VAL A 210 14.91 -5.27 -6.55
CA VAL A 210 13.64 -5.39 -5.83
C VAL A 210 13.19 -6.85 -5.83
N ILE A 211 12.85 -7.40 -4.66
CA ILE A 211 12.32 -8.76 -4.50
C ILE A 211 10.99 -8.65 -3.75
N GLN A 212 9.89 -9.04 -4.38
CA GLN A 212 8.57 -9.07 -3.73
C GLN A 212 8.28 -10.48 -3.19
N GLN A 213 7.87 -10.55 -1.91
CA GLN A 213 7.56 -11.82 -1.21
C GLN A 213 6.30 -11.69 -0.34
N PRO A 214 5.23 -12.44 -0.58
CA PRO A 214 4.97 -13.20 -1.82
C PRO A 214 4.99 -12.29 -3.04
N ASN A 215 5.32 -12.83 -4.21
CA ASN A 215 5.32 -12.03 -5.42
C ASN A 215 3.88 -11.74 -5.91
N PHE A 216 3.70 -10.95 -6.96
CA PHE A 216 2.38 -10.52 -7.42
C PHE A 216 1.49 -11.69 -7.90
N PHE A 217 2.07 -12.79 -8.28
CA PHE A 217 1.33 -14.01 -8.63
C PHE A 217 0.97 -14.88 -7.41
N GLY A 218 1.31 -14.42 -6.22
CA GLY A 218 1.15 -15.16 -4.96
C GLY A 218 2.25 -16.18 -4.69
N GLN A 219 3.21 -16.37 -5.62
CA GLN A 219 4.27 -17.37 -5.51
C GLN A 219 5.37 -16.94 -4.53
N LEU A 220 6.07 -17.91 -3.95
CA LEU A 220 7.20 -17.67 -3.06
C LEU A 220 8.51 -17.73 -3.83
N GLU A 221 9.25 -16.62 -3.81
CA GLU A 221 10.59 -16.51 -4.40
C GLU A 221 11.66 -17.22 -3.55
N ASP A 222 12.76 -17.64 -4.17
CA ASP A 222 13.95 -18.05 -3.44
C ASP A 222 14.73 -16.81 -2.97
N VAL A 223 14.20 -16.18 -1.92
CA VAL A 223 14.68 -14.88 -1.43
C VAL A 223 16.12 -14.94 -0.94
N ASP A 224 16.55 -16.08 -0.40
CA ASP A 224 17.91 -16.23 0.10
C ASP A 224 18.93 -16.19 -1.05
N ALA A 225 18.71 -17.00 -2.08
CA ALA A 225 19.62 -17.03 -3.20
C ALA A 225 19.58 -15.74 -4.06
N LEU A 226 18.42 -15.07 -4.15
CA LEU A 226 18.30 -13.78 -4.85
C LEU A 226 19.02 -12.67 -4.07
N THR A 227 18.91 -12.65 -2.73
CA THR A 227 19.61 -11.69 -1.88
C THR A 227 21.12 -11.87 -1.94
N ASP A 228 21.60 -13.09 -1.77
CA ASP A 228 23.04 -13.39 -1.87
C ASP A 228 23.60 -13.02 -3.24
N TRP A 229 22.89 -13.36 -4.32
CA TRP A 229 23.31 -13.01 -5.68
C TRP A 229 23.39 -11.48 -5.87
N ALA A 230 22.41 -10.73 -5.41
CA ALA A 230 22.41 -9.28 -5.53
C ALA A 230 23.59 -8.66 -4.78
N HIS A 231 23.83 -9.07 -3.54
CA HIS A 231 24.96 -8.59 -2.74
C HIS A 231 26.32 -8.98 -3.35
N GLU A 232 26.48 -10.17 -3.90
CA GLU A 232 27.69 -10.61 -4.61
C GLU A 232 27.95 -9.75 -5.87
N LYS A 233 26.91 -9.22 -6.49
CA LYS A 233 27.01 -8.30 -7.63
C LYS A 233 27.08 -6.82 -7.22
N GLY A 234 27.15 -6.54 -5.93
CA GLY A 234 27.28 -5.18 -5.38
C GLY A 234 26.00 -4.36 -5.39
N MET A 235 24.84 -4.97 -5.54
CA MET A 235 23.52 -4.33 -5.47
C MET A 235 23.00 -4.30 -4.03
N LEU A 236 22.21 -3.30 -3.68
CA LEU A 236 21.35 -3.34 -2.49
C LEU A 236 20.09 -4.16 -2.78
N VAL A 237 19.49 -4.73 -1.74
CA VAL A 237 18.24 -5.49 -1.83
C VAL A 237 17.09 -4.71 -1.20
N ILE A 238 16.05 -4.47 -2.00
CA ILE A 238 14.78 -3.90 -1.57
C ILE A 238 13.76 -5.03 -1.48
N ALA A 239 13.40 -5.42 -0.28
CA ALA A 239 12.32 -6.36 -0.02
C ALA A 239 10.97 -5.65 -0.09
N VAL A 240 10.01 -6.18 -0.85
CA VAL A 240 8.60 -5.74 -0.88
C VAL A 240 7.76 -6.87 -0.32
N VAL A 241 7.07 -6.64 0.80
CA VAL A 241 6.42 -7.74 1.52
C VAL A 241 4.96 -7.45 1.88
N ASN A 242 4.17 -8.52 1.95
CA ASN A 242 2.88 -8.49 2.64
C ASN A 242 3.12 -8.73 4.13
N PRO A 243 2.76 -7.79 5.03
CA PRO A 243 3.09 -7.90 6.45
C PRO A 243 2.43 -9.11 7.14
N THR A 244 1.24 -9.54 6.70
CA THR A 244 0.57 -10.73 7.25
C THR A 244 1.37 -12.01 6.95
N SER A 245 1.99 -12.11 5.77
CA SER A 245 2.78 -13.27 5.37
C SER A 245 4.03 -13.47 6.24
N LEU A 246 4.58 -12.39 6.81
CA LEU A 246 5.77 -12.43 7.65
C LEU A 246 5.55 -13.16 8.98
N ALA A 247 4.29 -13.41 9.37
CA ALA A 247 3.99 -14.27 10.51
C ALA A 247 4.29 -15.76 10.27
N LEU A 248 4.54 -16.17 9.02
CA LEU A 248 4.88 -17.54 8.61
C LEU A 248 6.20 -17.60 7.82
N LEU A 249 6.52 -16.56 7.06
CA LEU A 249 7.68 -16.54 6.17
C LEU A 249 8.88 -15.91 6.87
N LYS A 250 10.06 -16.23 6.37
CA LYS A 250 11.32 -15.67 6.81
C LYS A 250 11.31 -14.14 6.68
N PRO A 251 11.60 -13.39 7.75
CA PRO A 251 11.60 -11.94 7.70
C PRO A 251 12.74 -11.42 6.81
N PRO A 252 12.55 -10.28 6.11
CA PRO A 252 13.57 -9.71 5.22
C PRO A 252 14.93 -9.47 5.84
N GLY A 253 14.98 -9.11 7.12
CA GLY A 253 16.25 -8.94 7.85
C GLY A 253 17.12 -10.20 7.91
N ASP A 254 16.53 -11.38 7.69
CA ASP A 254 17.21 -12.68 7.74
C ASP A 254 17.43 -13.31 6.35
N TRP A 255 17.06 -12.63 5.24
CA TRP A 255 17.23 -13.19 3.88
C TRP A 255 18.70 -13.36 3.52
N GLY A 256 19.05 -14.47 2.88
CA GLY A 256 20.42 -14.79 2.49
C GLY A 256 21.38 -14.79 3.70
N LYS A 257 22.62 -14.41 3.46
CA LYS A 257 23.68 -14.38 4.48
C LYS A 257 23.63 -13.13 5.36
N THR A 258 23.10 -12.03 4.85
CA THR A 258 23.20 -10.72 5.51
C THR A 258 21.88 -9.95 5.61
N GLY A 259 20.78 -10.50 5.16
CA GLY A 259 19.44 -9.85 5.15
C GLY A 259 19.27 -8.82 4.01
N ALA A 260 18.05 -8.41 3.76
CA ALA A 260 17.77 -7.29 2.87
C ALA A 260 18.28 -5.96 3.45
N ASP A 261 18.47 -4.94 2.62
CA ASP A 261 18.96 -3.62 3.03
C ASP A 261 17.82 -2.67 3.39
N ILE A 262 16.73 -2.72 2.61
CA ILE A 262 15.53 -1.93 2.79
C ILE A 262 14.34 -2.87 2.65
N CYS A 263 13.35 -2.74 3.53
CA CYS A 263 12.10 -3.46 3.42
C CYS A 263 10.94 -2.47 3.38
N VAL A 264 10.00 -2.69 2.46
CA VAL A 264 8.79 -1.88 2.29
C VAL A 264 7.59 -2.77 2.03
N GLY A 265 6.41 -2.22 2.18
CA GLY A 265 5.17 -2.91 1.84
C GLY A 265 3.93 -2.06 2.07
N GLU A 266 2.79 -2.64 1.71
CA GLU A 266 1.48 -2.09 1.99
C GLU A 266 1.01 -2.58 3.36
N GLY A 267 0.69 -1.64 4.25
CA GLY A 267 0.27 -1.95 5.62
C GLY A 267 -1.23 -2.18 5.78
N GLN A 268 -2.04 -2.01 4.74
CA GLN A 268 -3.50 -2.16 4.78
C GLN A 268 -3.96 -3.45 5.47
N PRO A 269 -3.32 -4.63 5.29
CA PRO A 269 -3.75 -5.87 5.94
C PRO A 269 -3.74 -5.83 7.48
N LEU A 270 -3.04 -4.88 8.07
CA LEU A 270 -2.91 -4.72 9.51
C LEU A 270 -4.04 -3.84 10.10
N GLY A 271 -5.31 -4.26 9.93
CA GLY A 271 -6.44 -3.63 10.60
C GLY A 271 -7.05 -2.43 9.86
N VAL A 272 -6.75 -2.22 8.59
CA VAL A 272 -7.34 -1.18 7.75
C VAL A 272 -8.37 -1.80 6.79
N PRO A 273 -9.62 -1.30 6.74
CA PRO A 273 -10.63 -1.80 5.81
C PRO A 273 -10.27 -1.45 4.36
N LEU A 274 -10.83 -2.19 3.39
CA LEU A 274 -10.61 -1.91 1.95
C LEU A 274 -11.13 -0.54 1.54
N SER A 275 -12.22 -0.05 2.14
CA SER A 275 -12.80 1.30 1.97
C SER A 275 -12.89 1.75 0.50
N SER A 276 -13.27 0.83 -0.40
CA SER A 276 -13.41 1.10 -1.85
C SER A 276 -12.17 1.75 -2.50
N GLY A 277 -10.98 1.42 -2.01
CA GLY A 277 -9.71 1.92 -2.57
C GLY A 277 -8.86 2.77 -1.62
N GLY A 278 -9.19 2.81 -0.35
CA GLY A 278 -8.36 3.47 0.65
C GLY A 278 -9.06 4.60 1.41
N PRO A 279 -8.29 5.42 2.16
CA PRO A 279 -6.82 5.45 2.19
C PRO A 279 -6.19 4.21 2.80
N TYR A 280 -4.94 3.92 2.42
CA TYR A 280 -4.11 2.86 2.97
C TYR A 280 -2.85 3.47 3.63
N PHE A 281 -1.85 2.64 4.00
CA PHE A 281 -0.57 3.15 4.45
C PHE A 281 0.58 2.22 4.03
N GLY A 282 1.69 2.82 3.64
CA GLY A 282 2.94 2.11 3.40
C GLY A 282 3.81 2.05 4.64
N PHE A 283 4.68 1.08 4.73
CA PHE A 283 5.73 1.04 5.74
C PHE A 283 7.11 0.91 5.10
N MET A 284 8.13 1.34 5.85
CA MET A 284 9.52 1.17 5.47
C MET A 284 10.35 0.85 6.69
N THR A 285 11.21 -0.16 6.54
CA THR A 285 12.24 -0.51 7.53
C THR A 285 13.59 -0.66 6.84
N THR A 286 14.67 -0.50 7.60
CA THR A 286 16.03 -0.56 7.07
C THR A 286 17.05 -0.89 8.15
N ARG A 287 18.30 -1.11 7.74
CA ARG A 287 19.44 -1.22 8.67
C ARG A 287 19.81 0.13 9.23
N MET A 288 20.39 0.15 10.42
CA MET A 288 20.81 1.37 11.11
C MET A 288 21.78 2.23 10.28
N GLU A 289 22.64 1.60 9.49
CA GLU A 289 23.61 2.32 8.65
C GLU A 289 22.96 3.23 7.59
N TYR A 290 21.73 2.93 7.16
CA TYR A 290 21.00 3.68 6.14
C TYR A 290 19.96 4.65 6.72
N VAL A 291 19.78 4.72 8.03
CA VAL A 291 18.75 5.52 8.70
C VAL A 291 18.76 6.99 8.27
N ARG A 292 19.93 7.57 7.99
CA ARG A 292 20.07 8.97 7.54
C ARG A 292 19.54 9.23 6.12
N SER A 293 19.35 8.17 5.32
CA SER A 293 18.77 8.23 3.97
C SER A 293 17.29 7.85 3.94
N MET A 294 16.73 7.40 5.07
CA MET A 294 15.35 6.98 5.19
C MET A 294 14.39 8.16 5.07
N PRO A 295 13.33 8.09 4.25
CA PRO A 295 12.27 9.10 4.21
C PRO A 295 11.34 9.01 5.42
N GLY A 296 10.54 10.06 5.63
CA GLY A 296 9.50 10.08 6.65
C GLY A 296 10.02 10.32 8.07
N ARG A 297 9.08 10.43 9.00
CA ARG A 297 9.35 10.73 10.41
C ARG A 297 9.89 9.52 11.14
N ILE A 298 10.74 9.79 12.12
CA ILE A 298 11.27 8.77 13.05
C ILE A 298 11.14 9.33 14.47
N VAL A 299 10.56 8.55 15.36
CA VAL A 299 10.47 8.85 16.79
C VAL A 299 11.56 8.11 17.54
N GLY A 300 12.27 8.81 18.41
CA GLY A 300 13.25 8.25 19.34
C GLY A 300 12.75 8.30 20.77
N ARG A 301 13.24 7.36 21.58
CA ARG A 301 13.08 7.34 23.04
C ARG A 301 14.23 8.07 23.70
N THR A 302 13.94 8.94 24.67
CA THR A 302 14.92 9.73 25.39
C THR A 302 14.50 9.93 26.85
N VAL A 303 15.24 10.71 27.60
CA VAL A 303 14.87 11.17 28.93
C VAL A 303 14.83 12.70 28.98
N ASP A 304 13.97 13.26 29.81
CA ASP A 304 13.93 14.70 30.07
C ASP A 304 15.03 15.13 31.07
N LEU A 305 15.01 16.42 31.44
CA LEU A 305 15.99 16.99 32.36
C LEU A 305 15.90 16.40 33.78
N ASP A 306 14.74 15.87 34.16
CA ASP A 306 14.49 15.20 35.43
C ASP A 306 14.77 13.69 35.35
N GLY A 307 15.26 13.18 34.24
CA GLY A 307 15.53 11.76 34.02
C GLY A 307 14.29 10.91 33.71
N LYS A 308 13.13 11.51 33.48
CA LYS A 308 11.89 10.80 33.11
C LYS A 308 11.92 10.39 31.66
N LEU A 309 11.46 9.17 31.40
CA LEU A 309 11.32 8.64 30.04
C LEU A 309 10.36 9.49 29.19
N GLY A 310 10.77 9.80 27.97
CA GLY A 310 9.97 10.54 27.01
C GLY A 310 10.31 10.15 25.57
N TYR A 311 9.51 10.69 24.65
CA TYR A 311 9.62 10.44 23.21
C TYR A 311 9.69 11.76 22.45
N THR A 312 10.43 11.77 21.33
CA THR A 312 10.59 12.96 20.48
C THR A 312 10.83 12.58 19.03
N LEU A 313 10.47 13.48 18.12
CA LEU A 313 10.90 13.35 16.73
C LEU A 313 12.43 13.48 16.65
N THR A 314 13.06 12.61 15.87
CA THR A 314 14.51 12.57 15.71
C THR A 314 14.91 12.67 14.23
N LEU A 315 16.18 13.03 13.98
CA LEU A 315 16.73 13.19 12.63
C LEU A 315 15.92 14.13 11.73
N GLN A 316 15.21 15.11 12.27
CA GLN A 316 14.28 16.01 11.58
C GLN A 316 14.96 16.86 10.48
N ALA A 317 16.27 17.07 10.55
CA ALA A 317 17.02 17.82 9.54
C ALA A 317 16.97 17.21 8.13
N ARG A 318 16.45 15.98 7.96
CA ARG A 318 16.20 15.32 6.66
C ARG A 318 14.87 15.77 6.03
N GLU A 319 13.93 16.27 6.82
CA GLU A 319 12.56 16.50 6.42
C GLU A 319 12.38 17.84 5.71
N GLN A 320 11.33 17.94 4.87
CA GLN A 320 11.12 19.12 3.99
C GLN A 320 10.81 20.40 4.76
N HIS A 321 10.17 20.35 5.93
CA HIS A 321 9.88 21.54 6.73
C HIS A 321 11.15 22.24 7.25
N ILE A 322 12.29 21.54 7.28
CA ILE A 322 13.61 22.09 7.63
C ILE A 322 14.47 22.30 6.37
N ARG A 323 14.64 21.26 5.55
CA ARG A 323 15.56 21.27 4.39
C ARG A 323 14.95 21.86 3.12
N ARG A 324 13.63 22.05 3.05
CA ARG A 324 12.92 22.55 1.87
C ARG A 324 13.28 21.76 0.61
N GLY A 325 13.70 22.40 -0.48
CA GLY A 325 14.08 21.73 -1.73
C GLY A 325 15.30 20.79 -1.66
N LYS A 326 16.01 20.75 -0.52
CA LYS A 326 17.14 19.83 -0.27
C LYS A 326 16.75 18.69 0.68
N ALA A 327 15.46 18.49 0.95
CA ALA A 327 14.98 17.41 1.79
C ALA A 327 15.29 16.03 1.18
N THR A 328 15.36 15.02 2.03
CA THR A 328 15.62 13.65 1.60
C THR A 328 14.49 13.11 0.73
N SER A 329 13.25 13.55 0.96
CA SER A 329 12.05 13.09 0.25
C SER A 329 10.99 14.19 0.23
N ASN A 330 10.01 14.05 -0.66
CA ASN A 330 8.79 14.86 -0.70
C ASN A 330 7.69 14.35 0.25
N ILE A 331 7.93 13.25 0.97
CA ILE A 331 7.02 12.78 2.01
C ILE A 331 6.89 13.87 3.09
N CYS A 332 5.67 14.35 3.30
CA CYS A 332 5.38 15.40 4.29
C CYS A 332 4.78 14.79 5.55
N THR A 333 3.51 14.38 5.46
CA THR A 333 2.85 13.63 6.51
C THR A 333 2.96 12.13 6.19
N ASN A 334 2.79 11.31 7.21
CA ASN A 334 2.55 9.89 7.06
C ASN A 334 1.04 9.62 7.08
N GLN A 335 0.63 8.37 7.14
CA GLN A 335 -0.76 7.93 7.35
C GLN A 335 -1.00 7.66 8.84
N GLY A 336 -0.96 8.71 9.67
CA GLY A 336 -0.96 8.60 11.13
C GLY A 336 -2.14 7.83 11.71
N LEU A 337 -3.37 8.09 11.23
CA LEU A 337 -4.55 7.40 11.73
C LEU A 337 -4.57 5.91 11.38
N LEU A 338 -4.14 5.55 10.17
CA LEU A 338 -4.09 4.16 9.73
C LEU A 338 -2.96 3.39 10.41
N MET A 339 -1.83 4.04 10.62
CA MET A 339 -0.73 3.51 11.43
C MET A 339 -1.17 3.27 12.88
N THR A 340 -2.00 4.15 13.44
CA THR A 340 -2.62 3.97 14.76
C THR A 340 -3.53 2.74 14.78
N ALA A 341 -4.41 2.58 13.78
CA ALA A 341 -5.25 1.40 13.65
C ALA A 341 -4.43 0.11 13.57
N ALA A 342 -3.33 0.13 12.80
CA ALA A 342 -2.43 -1.01 12.67
C ALA A 342 -1.73 -1.35 13.99
N THR A 343 -1.30 -0.37 14.76
CA THR A 343 -0.69 -0.58 16.08
C THR A 343 -1.68 -1.24 17.04
N ILE A 344 -2.92 -0.75 17.07
CA ILE A 344 -3.98 -1.32 17.90
C ILE A 344 -4.32 -2.75 17.45
N TYR A 345 -4.43 -2.97 16.14
CA TYR A 345 -4.68 -4.28 15.56
C TYR A 345 -3.60 -5.30 15.96
N MET A 346 -2.33 -4.97 15.73
CA MET A 346 -1.20 -5.84 16.08
C MET A 346 -1.13 -6.11 17.59
N THR A 347 -1.45 -5.11 18.42
CA THR A 347 -1.51 -5.27 19.88
C THR A 347 -2.61 -6.24 20.30
N LEU A 348 -3.79 -6.13 19.70
CA LEU A 348 -4.95 -6.97 20.04
C LEU A 348 -4.77 -8.43 19.63
N ILE A 349 -4.32 -8.67 18.40
CA ILE A 349 -4.19 -10.06 17.91
C ILE A 349 -2.88 -10.72 18.34
N GLY A 350 -1.85 -9.93 18.60
CA GLY A 350 -0.51 -10.41 18.98
C GLY A 350 0.13 -11.34 17.94
N GLN A 351 1.30 -11.85 18.25
CA GLN A 351 2.04 -12.76 17.36
C GLN A 351 1.24 -14.02 17.00
N GLN A 352 0.61 -14.63 18.00
CA GLN A 352 -0.15 -15.86 17.78
C GLN A 352 -1.40 -15.63 16.90
N GLY A 353 -2.09 -14.50 17.09
CA GLY A 353 -3.24 -14.14 16.27
C GLY A 353 -2.84 -13.89 14.82
N LEU A 354 -1.76 -13.13 14.59
CA LEU A 354 -1.26 -12.85 13.25
C LEU A 354 -0.82 -14.14 12.54
N SER A 355 -0.14 -15.07 13.24
CA SER A 355 0.23 -16.38 12.68
C SER A 355 -0.99 -17.22 12.32
N LYS A 356 -2.06 -17.18 13.11
CA LYS A 356 -3.32 -17.86 12.77
C LYS A 356 -4.01 -17.25 11.56
N VAL A 357 -4.07 -15.92 11.47
CA VAL A 357 -4.63 -15.21 10.30
C VAL A 357 -3.86 -15.62 9.03
N ALA A 358 -2.54 -15.59 9.07
CA ALA A 358 -1.70 -15.99 7.94
C ALA A 358 -1.89 -17.46 7.54
N ALA A 359 -1.89 -18.38 8.51
CA ALA A 359 -2.04 -19.81 8.26
C ALA A 359 -3.41 -20.16 7.67
N VAL A 360 -4.49 -19.59 8.22
CA VAL A 360 -5.85 -19.80 7.71
C VAL A 360 -6.00 -19.18 6.32
N SER A 361 -5.46 -18.00 6.06
CA SER A 361 -5.47 -17.39 4.73
C SER A 361 -4.77 -18.27 3.69
N MET A 362 -3.60 -18.81 4.01
CA MET A 362 -2.89 -19.75 3.14
C MET A 362 -3.71 -21.03 2.90
N GLN A 363 -4.34 -21.59 3.93
CA GLN A 363 -5.21 -22.75 3.82
C GLN A 363 -6.41 -22.45 2.92
N ARG A 364 -7.13 -21.34 3.14
CA ARG A 364 -8.29 -20.94 2.33
C ARG A 364 -7.95 -20.72 0.86
N SER A 365 -6.78 -20.16 0.58
CA SER A 365 -6.28 -20.06 -0.79
C SER A 365 -6.04 -21.42 -1.43
N GLY A 366 -5.51 -22.39 -0.67
CA GLY A 366 -5.36 -23.77 -1.13
C GLY A 366 -6.70 -24.40 -1.49
N GLU A 367 -7.68 -24.34 -0.57
CA GLU A 367 -9.04 -24.83 -0.77
C GLU A 367 -9.74 -24.15 -1.95
N LEU A 368 -9.54 -22.82 -2.13
CA LEU A 368 -10.06 -22.07 -3.25
C LEU A 368 -9.52 -22.59 -4.58
N VAL A 369 -8.20 -22.71 -4.71
CA VAL A 369 -7.56 -23.17 -5.95
C VAL A 369 -7.99 -24.60 -6.27
N GLU A 370 -8.05 -25.48 -5.29
CA GLU A 370 -8.53 -26.85 -5.47
C GLU A 370 -9.96 -26.87 -6.01
N ALA A 371 -10.89 -26.12 -5.41
CA ALA A 371 -12.28 -26.05 -5.85
C ALA A 371 -12.43 -25.45 -7.26
N LEU A 372 -11.73 -24.36 -7.56
CA LEU A 372 -11.87 -23.68 -8.85
C LEU A 372 -11.23 -24.46 -10.00
N THR A 373 -10.17 -25.22 -9.76
CA THR A 373 -9.55 -26.08 -10.80
C THR A 373 -10.35 -27.34 -11.13
N GLN A 374 -11.38 -27.69 -10.35
CA GLN A 374 -12.36 -28.71 -10.75
C GLN A 374 -13.32 -28.20 -11.85
N VAL A 375 -13.42 -26.90 -12.04
CA VAL A 375 -14.25 -26.33 -13.10
C VAL A 375 -13.57 -26.56 -14.45
N LYS A 376 -14.32 -27.19 -15.37
CA LYS A 376 -13.81 -27.47 -16.72
C LYS A 376 -13.40 -26.16 -17.42
N GLY A 377 -12.17 -26.11 -17.94
CA GLY A 377 -11.62 -24.94 -18.61
C GLY A 377 -10.91 -23.97 -17.66
N VAL A 378 -10.72 -24.36 -16.39
CA VAL A 378 -9.94 -23.60 -15.40
C VAL A 378 -8.75 -24.45 -14.95
N ARG A 379 -7.55 -23.84 -14.88
CA ARG A 379 -6.34 -24.50 -14.38
C ARG A 379 -5.43 -23.50 -13.67
N ALA A 380 -4.64 -23.96 -12.72
CA ALA A 380 -3.59 -23.15 -12.12
C ALA A 380 -2.53 -22.80 -13.15
N ALA A 381 -2.03 -21.56 -13.10
CA ALA A 381 -0.96 -21.12 -14.01
C ALA A 381 0.41 -21.64 -13.58
N PHE A 382 0.66 -21.72 -12.28
CA PHE A 382 1.97 -22.01 -11.69
C PHE A 382 1.88 -23.13 -10.67
N ASN A 383 2.98 -23.88 -10.53
CA ASN A 383 3.08 -25.06 -9.63
C ASN A 383 3.88 -24.77 -8.35
N GLY A 384 4.33 -23.52 -8.13
CA GLY A 384 5.14 -23.12 -6.99
C GLY A 384 4.40 -23.10 -5.66
N SER A 385 5.15 -22.96 -4.57
CA SER A 385 4.60 -22.65 -3.26
C SER A 385 4.02 -21.24 -3.27
N ARG A 386 2.86 -21.05 -2.63
CA ARG A 386 2.14 -19.78 -2.64
C ARG A 386 1.62 -19.42 -1.25
N PHE A 387 1.26 -18.16 -1.07
CA PHE A 387 0.62 -17.69 0.16
C PHE A 387 -0.90 -17.67 0.01
N HIS A 388 -1.54 -16.52 -0.16
CA HIS A 388 -3.01 -16.39 -0.18
C HIS A 388 -3.58 -15.94 -1.52
N GLU A 389 -2.76 -15.84 -2.54
CA GLU A 389 -3.15 -15.54 -3.92
C GLU A 389 -2.69 -16.64 -4.87
N ALA A 390 -3.39 -16.77 -5.99
CA ALA A 390 -3.02 -17.70 -7.06
C ALA A 390 -3.49 -17.19 -8.42
N VAL A 391 -2.75 -17.53 -9.46
CA VAL A 391 -3.16 -17.26 -10.84
C VAL A 391 -3.86 -18.46 -11.44
N LEU A 392 -5.06 -18.24 -11.98
CA LEU A 392 -5.84 -19.20 -12.73
C LEU A 392 -5.90 -18.83 -14.20
N LEU A 393 -5.75 -19.79 -15.08
CA LEU A 393 -5.93 -19.64 -16.52
C LEU A 393 -7.30 -20.16 -16.92
N LEU A 394 -7.98 -19.39 -17.77
CA LEU A 394 -9.32 -19.70 -18.28
C LEU A 394 -9.27 -20.00 -19.77
N ASP A 395 -10.12 -20.90 -20.25
CA ASP A 395 -10.36 -21.14 -21.69
C ASP A 395 -11.41 -20.17 -22.28
N ARG A 396 -11.79 -19.16 -21.52
CA ARG A 396 -12.74 -18.09 -21.87
C ARG A 396 -12.14 -16.73 -21.55
N PRO A 397 -12.57 -15.64 -22.21
CA PRO A 397 -12.10 -14.30 -21.88
C PRO A 397 -12.38 -13.93 -20.42
N ALA A 398 -11.33 -13.63 -19.67
CA ALA A 398 -11.39 -13.35 -18.24
C ALA A 398 -12.40 -12.23 -17.92
N SER A 399 -12.35 -11.12 -18.67
CA SER A 399 -13.26 -10.00 -18.49
C SER A 399 -14.75 -10.35 -18.68
N ALA A 400 -15.07 -11.29 -19.59
CA ALA A 400 -16.45 -11.72 -19.81
C ALA A 400 -16.91 -12.64 -18.66
N VAL A 401 -16.05 -13.52 -18.17
CA VAL A 401 -16.33 -14.38 -17.02
C VAL A 401 -16.56 -13.55 -15.76
N LEU A 402 -15.73 -12.52 -15.53
CA LEU A 402 -15.88 -11.61 -14.38
C LEU A 402 -17.22 -10.86 -14.42
N ARG A 403 -17.62 -10.30 -15.56
CA ARG A 403 -18.94 -9.65 -15.71
C ARG A 403 -20.09 -10.61 -15.39
N GLU A 404 -20.01 -11.87 -15.77
CA GLU A 404 -21.02 -12.86 -15.45
C GLU A 404 -21.08 -13.19 -13.95
N LEU A 405 -19.91 -13.24 -13.28
CA LEU A 405 -19.82 -13.42 -11.84
C LEU A 405 -20.41 -12.23 -11.08
N GLU A 406 -20.17 -10.99 -11.55
CA GLU A 406 -20.75 -9.77 -10.97
C GLU A 406 -22.28 -9.81 -10.94
N THR A 407 -22.94 -10.37 -11.97
CA THR A 407 -24.41 -10.54 -11.99
C THR A 407 -24.91 -11.45 -10.87
N GLN A 408 -24.02 -12.29 -10.30
CA GLN A 408 -24.30 -13.21 -9.19
C GLN A 408 -23.80 -12.67 -7.83
N GLY A 409 -23.34 -11.40 -7.80
CA GLY A 409 -22.81 -10.76 -6.60
C GLY A 409 -21.46 -11.31 -6.16
N ILE A 410 -20.61 -11.72 -7.11
CA ILE A 410 -19.26 -12.24 -6.86
C ILE A 410 -18.23 -11.42 -7.63
N LEU A 411 -17.26 -10.86 -6.92
CA LEU A 411 -16.05 -10.28 -7.49
C LEU A 411 -14.99 -11.37 -7.55
N GLY A 412 -14.87 -12.02 -8.70
CA GLY A 412 -14.17 -13.31 -8.84
C GLY A 412 -12.65 -13.22 -8.89
N GLY A 413 -12.04 -12.03 -8.92
CA GLY A 413 -10.60 -11.87 -8.99
C GLY A 413 -10.18 -10.67 -9.84
N PHE A 414 -8.88 -10.52 -10.03
CA PHE A 414 -8.28 -9.45 -10.84
C PHE A 414 -7.87 -9.98 -12.22
N ASP A 415 -8.33 -9.32 -13.29
CA ASP A 415 -8.00 -9.67 -14.67
C ASP A 415 -6.55 -9.30 -14.98
N LEU A 416 -5.72 -10.30 -15.29
CA LEU A 416 -4.31 -10.12 -15.60
C LEU A 416 -4.04 -9.85 -17.09
N SER A 417 -5.03 -9.94 -17.97
CA SER A 417 -4.84 -9.87 -19.43
C SER A 417 -4.17 -8.57 -19.90
N GLY A 418 -4.40 -7.45 -19.18
CA GLY A 418 -3.81 -6.16 -19.51
C GLY A 418 -2.36 -6.02 -19.08
N ASP A 419 -2.00 -6.56 -17.92
CA ASP A 419 -0.66 -6.43 -17.35
C ASP A 419 0.29 -7.57 -17.78
N TYR A 420 -0.27 -8.76 -18.08
CA TYR A 420 0.46 -9.97 -18.46
C TYR A 420 -0.22 -10.67 -19.66
N PRO A 421 -0.22 -10.02 -20.84
CA PRO A 421 -0.90 -10.55 -22.03
C PRO A 421 -0.37 -11.93 -22.46
N GLU A 422 0.86 -12.27 -22.09
CA GLU A 422 1.47 -13.57 -22.37
C GLU A 422 0.84 -14.74 -21.60
N LEU A 423 0.08 -14.47 -20.54
CA LEU A 423 -0.72 -15.46 -19.81
C LEU A 423 -2.07 -15.71 -20.46
N GLY A 424 -2.48 -14.87 -21.42
CA GLY A 424 -3.79 -14.94 -22.05
C GLY A 424 -4.93 -14.58 -21.08
N SER A 425 -5.97 -15.39 -21.05
CA SER A 425 -7.11 -15.18 -20.14
C SER A 425 -6.76 -15.68 -18.76
N ALA A 426 -6.25 -14.79 -17.91
CA ALA A 426 -5.76 -15.14 -16.57
C ALA A 426 -6.42 -14.27 -15.49
N LEU A 427 -6.74 -14.90 -14.36
CA LEU A 427 -7.26 -14.25 -13.16
C LEU A 427 -6.30 -14.45 -11.98
N LEU A 428 -6.03 -13.38 -11.25
CA LEU A 428 -5.45 -13.45 -9.91
C LEU A 428 -6.60 -13.54 -8.90
N VAL A 429 -6.66 -14.63 -8.15
CA VAL A 429 -7.67 -14.88 -7.12
C VAL A 429 -7.04 -14.87 -5.73
N CYS A 430 -7.79 -14.41 -4.73
CA CYS A 430 -7.35 -14.31 -3.35
C CYS A 430 -8.39 -14.91 -2.41
N ALA A 431 -7.93 -15.61 -1.37
CA ALA A 431 -8.76 -15.96 -0.22
C ALA A 431 -7.97 -15.71 1.07
N THR A 432 -8.62 -15.03 2.00
CA THR A 432 -8.11 -14.79 3.34
C THR A 432 -8.93 -15.61 4.36
N GLU A 433 -8.63 -15.49 5.65
CA GLU A 433 -9.35 -16.12 6.73
C GLU A 433 -10.83 -15.75 6.80
N THR A 434 -11.25 -14.69 6.11
CA THR A 434 -12.65 -14.25 6.05
C THR A 434 -13.54 -15.17 5.19
N LYS A 435 -12.95 -15.97 4.32
CA LYS A 435 -13.70 -16.84 3.40
C LYS A 435 -14.07 -18.18 4.08
N THR A 436 -15.35 -18.53 4.00
CA THR A 436 -15.84 -19.81 4.49
C THR A 436 -15.81 -20.88 3.38
N ALA A 437 -15.93 -22.15 3.75
CA ALA A 437 -16.09 -23.24 2.77
C ALA A 437 -17.33 -23.05 1.89
N GLY A 438 -18.42 -22.47 2.46
CA GLY A 438 -19.63 -22.14 1.71
C GLY A 438 -19.39 -21.04 0.67
N ASP A 439 -18.59 -20.03 0.97
CA ASP A 439 -18.21 -18.97 0.02
C ASP A 439 -17.40 -19.52 -1.15
N ILE A 440 -16.45 -20.40 -0.87
CA ILE A 440 -15.63 -21.07 -1.88
C ILE A 440 -16.49 -21.96 -2.78
N ALA A 441 -17.38 -22.75 -2.20
CA ALA A 441 -18.30 -23.61 -2.96
C ALA A 441 -19.26 -22.79 -3.84
N ARG A 442 -19.79 -21.66 -3.32
CA ARG A 442 -20.61 -20.72 -4.07
C ARG A 442 -19.86 -20.13 -5.25
N TYR A 443 -18.61 -19.73 -5.04
CA TYR A 443 -17.77 -19.19 -6.13
C TYR A 443 -17.49 -20.26 -7.19
N ALA A 444 -17.12 -21.47 -6.81
CA ALA A 444 -16.84 -22.57 -7.75
C ALA A 444 -18.06 -22.90 -8.63
N ALA A 445 -19.26 -22.96 -8.03
CA ALA A 445 -20.50 -23.17 -8.77
C ALA A 445 -20.81 -22.04 -9.75
N ALA A 446 -20.66 -20.77 -9.31
CA ALA A 446 -20.88 -19.59 -10.13
C ALA A 446 -19.87 -19.49 -11.28
N LEU A 447 -18.58 -19.80 -11.02
CA LEU A 447 -17.53 -19.83 -12.05
C LEU A 447 -17.83 -20.91 -13.11
N GLY A 448 -18.29 -22.10 -12.69
CA GLY A 448 -18.71 -23.17 -13.60
C GLY A 448 -19.83 -22.72 -14.55
N ALA A 449 -20.85 -22.05 -14.00
CA ALA A 449 -21.96 -21.49 -14.78
C ALA A 449 -21.49 -20.37 -15.74
N ALA A 450 -20.63 -19.46 -15.26
CA ALA A 450 -20.10 -18.36 -16.05
C ALA A 450 -19.24 -18.85 -17.23
N VAL A 451 -18.33 -19.81 -17.00
CA VAL A 451 -17.49 -20.39 -18.07
C VAL A 451 -18.32 -21.11 -19.14
N GLN A 452 -19.43 -21.77 -18.74
CA GLN A 452 -20.33 -22.43 -19.69
C GLN A 452 -21.13 -21.40 -20.52
N LYS A 453 -21.57 -20.31 -19.91
CA LYS A 453 -22.38 -19.27 -20.56
C LYS A 453 -21.56 -18.40 -21.51
N VAL A 454 -20.33 -18.08 -21.18
CA VAL A 454 -19.43 -17.28 -22.02
C VAL A 454 -18.94 -18.13 -23.21
N ARG A 455 -19.15 -17.63 -24.43
CA ARG A 455 -18.65 -18.30 -25.66
C ARG A 455 -17.12 -18.25 -25.71
N ALA A 456 -16.53 -19.24 -26.34
CA ALA A 456 -15.11 -19.19 -26.69
C ALA A 456 -14.82 -18.00 -27.59
N ALA A 457 -13.72 -17.32 -27.36
CA ALA A 457 -13.28 -16.19 -28.19
C ALA A 457 -12.87 -16.66 -29.61
#